data_4836fa9c065c337be5fc14a651b555dd
#
_entry.id   4836fa9c065c337be5fc14a651b555dd
#
_cell.length_a   1.000
_cell.length_b   1.000
_cell.length_c   1.000
_cell.angle_alpha   90.00
_cell.angle_beta   90.00
_cell.angle_gamma   90.00
#
_symmetry.space_group_name_H-M   'P 1'
#
loop_
_entity.id
_entity.type
_entity.pdbx_description
1 polymer ?
#
loop_
_entity_poly.entity_id
_entity_poly.type
_entity_poly.pdbx_seq_one_letter_code
_entity_poly.pdbx_strand_id
1 'polypeptide(L)'
;MKKITFYLLLMVVLLPATVFAKEDNDMVLESQIVKYYKTTYNDNLSTNSVRDSNYYTEEVSEEEYLSAKDNNGIKRNGVVTTVYKKLTTSIYSSGNYYQYKAVLEWLNIPSVRSYDVIAIGHLSNVKYSHGINFSQYYCVNGGGCTTTGSYYSKTSNTGCGATFKLPEGNLSVLKQTFYYYVAKNTTATITYQAAYGDYSHATSNVTSSQGQNYTIGTSGIVFNGTTGNYYDNISPAVAKWSGSW
;
A
#
# COMPACT_ATOMS: atom_id res chain seq x y z
N MET A 1 60.97 42.57 24.14
CA MET A 1 60.58 41.16 23.73
C MET A 1 59.12 40.95 24.05
N LYS A 2 58.27 40.99 23.03
CA LYS A 2 56.80 40.75 23.16
C LYS A 2 56.53 39.28 22.94
N LYS A 3 55.95 38.61 23.95
CA LYS A 3 55.53 37.23 23.86
C LYS A 3 54.15 37.18 23.10
N ILE A 4 54.10 36.55 21.93
CA ILE A 4 52.87 36.29 21.18
C ILE A 4 52.33 34.96 21.67
N THR A 5 51.19 35.00 22.36
CA THR A 5 50.47 33.81 22.81
C THR A 5 49.56 33.37 21.66
N PHE A 6 49.81 32.19 21.10
CA PHE A 6 49.03 31.58 20.01
C PHE A 6 47.83 30.85 20.62
N TYR A 7 46.62 31.38 20.46
CA TYR A 7 45.38 30.67 20.79
C TYR A 7 45.01 29.73 19.63
N LEU A 8 45.19 28.42 19.88
CA LEU A 8 44.70 27.38 19.00
C LEU A 8 43.19 27.24 19.20
N LEU A 9 42.39 27.79 18.28
CA LEU A 9 40.95 27.66 18.29
C LEU A 9 40.58 26.27 17.74
N LEU A 10 40.27 25.32 18.65
CA LEU A 10 39.80 23.99 18.30
C LEU A 10 38.36 24.09 17.79
N MET A 11 38.17 24.15 16.46
CA MET A 11 36.85 24.06 15.82
C MET A 11 36.39 22.60 15.87
N VAL A 12 35.56 22.27 16.85
CA VAL A 12 34.82 21.00 16.85
C VAL A 12 33.72 21.09 15.79
N VAL A 13 33.98 20.51 14.63
CA VAL A 13 32.96 20.32 13.59
C VAL A 13 32.02 19.25 14.10
N LEU A 14 30.87 19.65 14.64
CA LEU A 14 29.71 18.75 14.85
C LEU A 14 29.17 18.34 13.51
N LEU A 15 29.67 17.24 12.96
CA LEU A 15 29.00 16.55 11.84
C LEU A 15 27.65 16.07 12.36
N PRO A 16 26.52 16.38 11.67
CA PRO A 16 25.27 15.77 12.01
C PRO A 16 25.46 14.26 11.83
N ALA A 17 25.29 13.50 12.90
CA ALA A 17 25.17 12.06 12.83
C ALA A 17 23.94 11.78 11.96
N THR A 18 24.16 11.50 10.68
CA THR A 18 23.15 10.87 9.85
C THR A 18 22.86 9.53 10.49
N VAL A 19 21.76 9.46 11.25
CA VAL A 19 21.18 8.20 11.67
C VAL A 19 20.74 7.53 10.38
N PHE A 20 21.65 6.77 9.77
CA PHE A 20 21.25 5.75 8.82
C PHE A 20 20.33 4.82 9.60
N ALA A 21 19.04 4.82 9.27
CA ALA A 21 18.16 3.75 9.69
C ALA A 21 18.89 2.46 9.27
N LYS A 22 19.28 1.66 10.26
CA LYS A 22 19.86 0.34 10.04
C LYS A 22 18.81 -0.38 9.19
N GLU A 23 19.10 -0.64 7.92
CA GLU A 23 18.32 -1.58 7.15
C GLU A 23 18.28 -2.86 7.97
N ASP A 24 17.07 -3.33 8.29
CA ASP A 24 16.85 -4.60 8.98
C ASP A 24 17.31 -5.74 8.04
N ASN A 25 18.62 -5.96 7.96
CA ASN A 25 19.22 -7.02 7.15
C ASN A 25 18.89 -8.44 7.66
N ASP A 26 18.12 -8.54 8.74
CA ASP A 26 17.76 -9.80 9.39
C ASP A 26 16.30 -10.21 9.13
N MET A 27 15.61 -9.59 8.15
CA MET A 27 14.23 -9.96 7.83
C MET A 27 14.18 -11.16 6.89
N VAL A 28 13.53 -12.24 7.34
CA VAL A 28 13.34 -13.46 6.57
C VAL A 28 11.93 -13.50 6.02
N LEU A 29 11.78 -13.68 4.69
CA LEU A 29 10.48 -13.87 4.05
C LEU A 29 9.91 -15.24 4.46
N GLU A 30 8.82 -15.24 5.20
CA GLU A 30 8.15 -16.44 5.70
C GLU A 30 6.99 -16.88 4.80
N SER A 31 6.28 -15.92 4.21
CA SER A 31 5.13 -16.20 3.35
C SER A 31 4.84 -15.03 2.43
N GLN A 32 4.39 -15.35 1.22
CA GLN A 32 3.96 -14.37 0.24
C GLN A 32 2.83 -14.91 -0.63
N ILE A 33 1.90 -14.05 -0.98
CA ILE A 33 0.88 -14.27 -2.00
C ILE A 33 0.86 -13.09 -2.97
N VAL A 34 0.64 -13.38 -4.23
CA VAL A 34 0.46 -12.39 -5.29
C VAL A 34 -0.91 -12.62 -5.92
N LYS A 35 -1.67 -11.56 -6.08
CA LYS A 35 -2.94 -11.55 -6.81
C LYS A 35 -2.92 -10.47 -7.88
N TYR A 36 -3.57 -10.76 -8.98
CA TYR A 36 -3.70 -9.88 -10.13
C TYR A 36 -5.16 -9.52 -10.34
N TYR A 37 -5.43 -8.26 -10.65
CA TYR A 37 -6.78 -7.74 -10.78
C TYR A 37 -6.90 -6.92 -12.05
N LYS A 38 -8.08 -6.99 -12.64
CA LYS A 38 -8.50 -6.21 -13.79
C LYS A 38 -9.74 -5.41 -13.41
N THR A 39 -9.68 -4.10 -13.59
CA THR A 39 -10.82 -3.21 -13.44
C THR A 39 -11.23 -2.70 -14.81
N THR A 40 -12.49 -2.89 -15.14
CA THR A 40 -13.11 -2.45 -16.39
C THR A 40 -14.06 -1.29 -16.09
N TYR A 41 -13.84 -0.14 -16.74
CA TYR A 41 -14.68 1.06 -16.64
C TYR A 41 -15.54 1.17 -17.88
N ASN A 42 -16.83 1.45 -17.69
CA ASN A 42 -17.77 1.68 -18.78
C ASN A 42 -18.10 3.18 -18.85
N ASP A 43 -17.53 3.86 -19.85
CA ASP A 43 -17.64 5.32 -20.00
C ASP A 43 -19.01 5.77 -20.55
N ASN A 44 -19.91 4.84 -20.95
CA ASN A 44 -21.21 5.15 -21.56
C ASN A 44 -22.37 5.36 -20.58
N LEU A 45 -22.18 5.12 -19.29
CA LEU A 45 -23.27 5.30 -18.33
C LEU A 45 -23.30 6.76 -17.88
N SER A 46 -24.39 7.46 -18.26
CA SER A 46 -24.60 8.87 -17.93
C SER A 46 -24.54 9.11 -16.42
N THR A 47 -23.93 10.23 -16.04
CA THR A 47 -23.60 10.70 -14.69
C THR A 47 -24.79 10.88 -13.74
N ASN A 48 -25.99 10.41 -14.04
CA ASN A 48 -27.22 10.72 -13.29
C ASN A 48 -27.74 9.60 -12.37
N SER A 49 -27.08 8.43 -12.30
CA SER A 49 -27.46 7.40 -11.34
C SER A 49 -26.32 7.07 -10.38
N VAL A 50 -26.46 7.53 -9.15
CA VAL A 50 -25.51 7.29 -8.02
C VAL A 50 -25.43 5.80 -7.61
N ARG A 51 -26.07 4.88 -8.32
CA ARG A 51 -26.24 3.47 -7.91
C ARG A 51 -25.71 2.40 -8.84
N ASP A 52 -25.41 2.71 -10.09
CA ASP A 52 -24.80 1.73 -10.98
C ASP A 52 -23.31 2.02 -11.08
N SER A 53 -22.50 1.18 -10.41
CA SER A 53 -21.05 1.25 -10.50
C SER A 53 -20.63 1.07 -11.96
N ASN A 54 -20.13 2.15 -12.57
CA ASN A 54 -19.64 2.15 -13.96
C ASN A 54 -18.32 1.36 -14.10
N TYR A 55 -17.99 0.53 -13.12
CA TYR A 55 -16.78 -0.28 -13.11
C TYR A 55 -17.05 -1.66 -12.51
N TYR A 56 -16.26 -2.62 -12.97
CA TYR A 56 -16.26 -3.98 -12.47
C TYR A 56 -14.81 -4.44 -12.29
N THR A 57 -14.49 -4.99 -11.11
CA THR A 57 -13.17 -5.54 -10.80
C THR A 57 -13.26 -7.03 -10.56
N GLU A 58 -12.34 -7.77 -11.19
CA GLU A 58 -12.20 -9.22 -11.06
C GLU A 58 -10.75 -9.60 -10.80
N GLU A 59 -10.54 -10.72 -10.13
CA GLU A 59 -9.23 -11.37 -10.02
C GLU A 59 -8.96 -12.10 -11.35
N VAL A 60 -7.74 -11.93 -11.88
CA VAL A 60 -7.32 -12.54 -13.15
C VAL A 60 -6.08 -13.41 -12.94
N SER A 61 -5.76 -14.25 -13.92
CA SER A 61 -4.54 -15.05 -13.89
C SER A 61 -3.30 -14.19 -14.12
N GLU A 62 -2.14 -14.71 -13.69
CA GLU A 62 -0.85 -14.09 -13.98
C GLU A 62 -0.60 -14.00 -15.49
N GLU A 63 -1.02 -15.02 -16.26
CA GLU A 63 -0.87 -15.06 -17.71
C GLU A 63 -1.64 -13.93 -18.39
N GLU A 64 -2.89 -13.67 -17.96
CA GLU A 64 -3.68 -12.54 -18.47
C GLU A 64 -3.01 -11.20 -18.14
N TYR A 65 -2.52 -11.05 -16.90
CA TYR A 65 -1.82 -9.84 -16.47
C TYR A 65 -0.54 -9.60 -17.26
N LEU A 66 0.28 -10.64 -17.49
CA LEU A 66 1.52 -10.55 -18.27
C LEU A 66 1.23 -10.27 -19.75
N SER A 67 0.23 -10.93 -20.33
CA SER A 67 -0.21 -10.65 -21.69
C SER A 67 -0.67 -9.20 -21.88
N ALA A 68 -1.38 -8.63 -20.89
CA ALA A 68 -1.78 -7.23 -20.91
C ALA A 68 -0.56 -6.30 -20.80
N LYS A 69 0.48 -6.67 -20.06
CA LYS A 69 1.74 -5.94 -19.94
C LYS A 69 2.49 -5.87 -21.26
N ASP A 70 2.62 -6.99 -21.97
CA ASP A 70 3.34 -7.08 -23.24
C ASP A 70 2.64 -6.32 -24.36
N ASN A 71 1.29 -6.21 -24.29
CA ASN A 71 0.47 -5.48 -25.26
C ASN A 71 0.27 -3.99 -24.90
N ASN A 72 1.13 -3.39 -24.05
CA ASN A 72 1.01 -2.02 -23.54
C ASN A 72 -0.33 -1.71 -22.83
N GLY A 73 -1.00 -2.72 -22.31
CA GLY A 73 -2.00 -2.65 -21.24
C GLY A 73 -3.31 -1.92 -21.52
N ILE A 74 -3.48 -1.18 -22.62
CA ILE A 74 -4.69 -0.38 -22.85
C ILE A 74 -5.41 -0.90 -24.10
N LYS A 75 -6.42 -1.74 -23.91
CA LYS A 75 -7.45 -1.91 -24.95
C LYS A 75 -8.49 -0.81 -24.77
N ARG A 76 -8.34 0.30 -25.49
CA ARG A 76 -9.42 1.28 -25.69
C ARG A 76 -10.28 0.80 -26.85
N ASN A 77 -11.33 0.07 -26.55
CA ASN A 77 -12.43 -0.12 -27.49
C ASN A 77 -13.45 1.00 -27.23
N GLY A 78 -13.18 2.21 -27.71
CA GLY A 78 -14.09 3.35 -27.82
C GLY A 78 -14.88 3.79 -26.57
N VAL A 79 -15.24 2.87 -25.67
CA VAL A 79 -16.18 3.08 -24.56
C VAL A 79 -15.75 2.37 -23.28
N VAL A 80 -14.75 1.49 -23.33
CA VAL A 80 -14.32 0.68 -22.19
C VAL A 80 -12.83 0.88 -21.95
N THR A 81 -12.46 1.33 -20.76
CA THR A 81 -11.07 1.42 -20.29
C THR A 81 -10.80 0.27 -19.32
N THR A 82 -9.72 -0.47 -19.55
CA THR A 82 -9.30 -1.55 -18.65
C THR A 82 -7.99 -1.21 -17.99
N VAL A 83 -7.92 -1.40 -16.68
CA VAL A 83 -6.74 -1.14 -15.84
C VAL A 83 -6.36 -2.41 -15.10
N TYR A 84 -5.09 -2.76 -15.13
CA TYR A 84 -4.54 -3.91 -14.42
C TYR A 84 -3.68 -3.47 -13.24
N LYS A 85 -3.78 -4.21 -12.13
CA LYS A 85 -3.00 -3.99 -10.90
C LYS A 85 -2.59 -5.31 -10.28
N LYS A 86 -1.47 -5.32 -9.57
CA LYS A 86 -0.94 -6.49 -8.86
C LYS A 86 -0.79 -6.14 -7.38
N LEU A 87 -1.39 -6.95 -6.49
CA LEU A 87 -1.23 -6.83 -5.04
C LEU A 87 -0.41 -8.00 -4.51
N THR A 88 0.69 -7.70 -3.86
CA THR A 88 1.54 -8.65 -3.15
C THR A 88 1.40 -8.46 -1.66
N THR A 89 1.03 -9.50 -0.93
CA THR A 89 1.02 -9.51 0.55
C THR A 89 2.08 -10.47 1.06
N SER A 90 2.89 -10.03 2.01
CA SER A 90 4.01 -10.80 2.54
C SER A 90 4.05 -10.74 4.05
N ILE A 91 4.55 -11.82 4.67
CA ILE A 91 4.89 -11.93 6.08
C ILE A 91 6.40 -12.15 6.17
N TYR A 92 7.09 -11.32 6.90
CA TYR A 92 8.52 -11.45 7.21
C TYR A 92 8.70 -11.64 8.71
N SER A 93 9.63 -12.50 9.13
CA SER A 93 10.09 -12.58 10.51
C SER A 93 11.22 -11.58 10.76
N SER A 94 11.20 -10.96 11.94
CA SER A 94 12.22 -10.01 12.40
C SER A 94 12.39 -10.15 13.92
N GLY A 95 13.22 -11.08 14.33
CA GLY A 95 13.45 -11.38 15.75
C GLY A 95 12.17 -11.77 16.49
N ASN A 96 11.73 -10.90 17.42
CA ASN A 96 10.51 -11.14 18.23
C ASN A 96 9.22 -10.62 17.58
N TYR A 97 9.28 -10.11 16.35
CA TYR A 97 8.16 -9.51 15.65
C TYR A 97 8.01 -10.12 14.27
N TYR A 98 6.83 -9.94 13.68
CA TYR A 98 6.64 -10.16 12.26
C TYR A 98 6.27 -8.86 11.59
N GLN A 99 6.79 -8.64 10.38
CA GLN A 99 6.37 -7.54 9.52
C GLN A 99 5.32 -8.04 8.55
N TYR A 100 4.18 -7.37 8.52
CA TYR A 100 3.15 -7.56 7.51
C TYR A 100 3.28 -6.44 6.48
N LYS A 101 3.42 -6.83 5.21
CA LYS A 101 3.69 -5.89 4.11
C LYS A 101 2.75 -6.14 2.94
N ALA A 102 2.19 -5.07 2.40
CA ALA A 102 1.41 -5.05 1.16
C ALA A 102 2.08 -4.13 0.15
N VAL A 103 2.16 -4.59 -1.09
CA VAL A 103 2.70 -3.82 -2.22
C VAL A 103 1.69 -3.87 -3.34
N LEU A 104 1.19 -2.70 -3.78
CA LEU A 104 0.38 -2.56 -4.97
C LEU A 104 1.22 -1.98 -6.10
N GLU A 105 1.14 -2.59 -7.26
CA GLU A 105 1.77 -2.13 -8.50
C GLU A 105 0.71 -1.98 -9.58
N TRP A 106 0.67 -0.81 -10.21
CA TRP A 106 -0.21 -0.54 -11.33
C TRP A 106 0.51 -0.84 -12.65
N LEU A 107 -0.12 -1.66 -13.48
CA LEU A 107 0.32 -1.86 -14.86
C LEU A 107 -0.10 -0.67 -15.71
N ASN A 108 -1.33 -0.21 -15.51
CA ASN A 108 -1.88 0.98 -16.14
C ASN A 108 -2.26 1.98 -15.06
N ILE A 109 -1.86 3.22 -15.25
CA ILE A 109 -2.12 4.26 -14.27
C ILE A 109 -3.59 4.66 -14.32
N PRO A 110 -4.33 4.63 -13.16
CA PRO A 110 -5.73 4.98 -13.15
C PRO A 110 -5.95 6.46 -13.50
N SER A 111 -7.08 6.80 -14.11
CA SER A 111 -7.40 8.18 -14.50
C SER A 111 -7.84 9.03 -13.30
N VAL A 112 -8.56 8.45 -12.35
CA VAL A 112 -8.97 9.15 -11.11
C VAL A 112 -7.78 9.23 -10.16
N ARG A 113 -7.46 10.44 -9.71
CA ARG A 113 -6.34 10.74 -8.80
C ARG A 113 -6.85 11.32 -7.49
N SER A 114 -7.46 10.46 -6.69
CA SER A 114 -8.09 10.86 -5.44
C SER A 114 -7.45 10.15 -4.24
N TYR A 115 -8.15 10.01 -3.14
CA TYR A 115 -7.67 9.35 -1.93
C TYR A 115 -7.97 7.86 -1.99
N ASP A 116 -6.93 7.06 -2.12
CA ASP A 116 -6.98 5.61 -2.07
C ASP A 116 -6.68 5.08 -0.68
N VAL A 117 -6.99 3.80 -0.46
CA VAL A 117 -6.73 3.11 0.80
C VAL A 117 -5.98 1.81 0.55
N ILE A 118 -4.89 1.60 1.32
CA ILE A 118 -4.22 0.31 1.44
C ILE A 118 -4.25 -0.12 2.90
N ALA A 119 -4.54 -1.40 3.15
CA ALA A 119 -4.61 -1.92 4.50
C ALA A 119 -4.12 -3.36 4.59
N ILE A 120 -3.75 -3.77 5.79
CA ILE A 120 -3.48 -5.17 6.09
C ILE A 120 -4.23 -5.53 7.38
N GLY A 121 -5.15 -6.49 7.28
CA GLY A 121 -5.82 -7.11 8.41
C GLY A 121 -5.00 -8.25 8.99
N HIS A 122 -5.31 -8.64 10.23
CA HIS A 122 -4.68 -9.77 10.89
C HIS A 122 -5.66 -10.52 11.79
N LEU A 123 -5.27 -11.73 12.20
CA LEU A 123 -6.00 -12.54 13.18
C LEU A 123 -5.83 -11.99 14.60
N SER A 124 -6.74 -12.36 15.50
CA SER A 124 -6.76 -11.88 16.90
C SER A 124 -5.62 -12.40 17.77
N ASN A 125 -4.89 -13.44 17.34
CA ASN A 125 -3.71 -13.97 18.04
C ASN A 125 -2.47 -13.08 17.94
N VAL A 126 -2.49 -12.08 17.05
CA VAL A 126 -1.47 -11.03 16.95
C VAL A 126 -2.11 -9.65 17.15
N LYS A 127 -1.29 -8.65 17.45
CA LYS A 127 -1.68 -7.25 17.58
C LYS A 127 -0.66 -6.34 16.91
N TYR A 128 -1.10 -5.17 16.49
CA TYR A 128 -0.18 -4.11 16.09
C TYR A 128 0.84 -3.84 17.20
N SER A 129 2.11 -3.74 16.82
CA SER A 129 3.20 -3.41 17.73
C SER A 129 3.74 -2.00 17.48
N HIS A 130 4.31 -1.77 16.30
CA HIS A 130 4.93 -0.49 15.95
C HIS A 130 5.19 -0.37 14.44
N GLY A 131 5.76 0.76 14.02
CA GLY A 131 6.40 0.90 12.71
C GLY A 131 5.43 0.96 11.53
N ILE A 132 4.27 1.67 11.66
CA ILE A 132 3.45 1.93 10.47
C ILE A 132 4.27 2.78 9.50
N ASN A 133 4.41 2.27 8.28
CA ASN A 133 5.07 2.96 7.19
C ASN A 133 4.28 2.81 5.89
N PHE A 134 4.24 3.91 5.14
CA PHE A 134 3.70 3.95 3.80
C PHE A 134 4.66 4.72 2.90
N SER A 135 4.86 4.21 1.70
CA SER A 135 5.57 4.91 0.65
C SER A 135 4.90 4.73 -0.70
N GLN A 136 4.97 5.76 -1.52
CA GLN A 136 4.45 5.79 -2.87
C GLN A 136 5.58 6.18 -3.81
N TYR A 137 6.00 5.22 -4.65
CA TYR A 137 7.00 5.39 -5.70
C TYR A 137 6.30 5.61 -7.04
N TYR A 138 6.70 6.64 -7.76
CA TYR A 138 6.16 6.90 -9.10
C TYR A 138 7.20 7.57 -10.01
N CYS A 139 7.03 7.36 -11.33
CA CYS A 139 7.82 8.00 -12.36
C CYS A 139 6.91 8.81 -13.28
N VAL A 140 7.36 9.99 -13.67
CA VAL A 140 6.68 10.86 -14.64
C VAL A 140 7.22 10.57 -16.04
N ASN A 141 6.34 10.45 -17.03
CA ASN A 141 6.74 10.25 -18.43
C ASN A 141 7.64 11.40 -18.90
N GLY A 142 8.82 11.06 -19.39
CA GLY A 142 9.84 12.04 -19.81
C GLY A 142 10.53 12.78 -18.66
N GLY A 143 10.28 12.37 -17.41
CA GLY A 143 10.86 12.96 -16.20
C GLY A 143 11.54 11.94 -15.32
N GLY A 144 11.79 12.32 -14.06
CA GLY A 144 12.40 11.48 -13.02
C GLY A 144 11.39 10.65 -12.25
N CYS A 145 11.93 9.78 -11.40
CA CYS A 145 11.17 9.02 -10.41
C CYS A 145 11.35 9.62 -9.01
N THR A 146 10.33 9.50 -8.18
CA THR A 146 10.35 9.99 -6.80
C THR A 146 9.60 9.04 -5.86
N THR A 147 9.91 9.16 -4.57
CA THR A 147 9.19 8.46 -3.50
C THR A 147 8.61 9.50 -2.54
N THR A 148 7.33 9.34 -2.21
CA THR A 148 6.65 10.16 -1.21
C THR A 148 6.05 9.29 -0.13
N GLY A 149 5.82 9.86 1.07
CA GLY A 149 5.27 9.13 2.23
C GLY A 149 4.17 9.89 2.96
N SER A 150 3.41 10.76 2.25
CA SER A 150 2.29 11.49 2.86
C SER A 150 1.04 10.60 2.93
N TYR A 151 0.54 10.34 4.13
CA TYR A 151 -0.63 9.50 4.37
C TYR A 151 -1.29 9.78 5.72
N TYR A 152 -2.53 9.31 5.86
CA TYR A 152 -3.25 9.25 7.13
C TYR A 152 -3.30 7.78 7.57
N SER A 153 -2.68 7.46 8.70
CA SER A 153 -2.69 6.09 9.23
C SER A 153 -3.94 5.82 10.05
N LYS A 154 -4.37 4.56 10.01
CA LYS A 154 -5.44 4.03 10.86
C LYS A 154 -5.01 2.71 11.47
N THR A 155 -5.25 2.57 12.78
CA THR A 155 -5.03 1.32 13.52
C THR A 155 -6.34 0.81 14.11
N SER A 156 -6.49 -0.49 14.19
CA SER A 156 -7.59 -1.17 14.86
C SER A 156 -7.07 -2.45 15.55
N ASN A 157 -7.93 -3.14 16.28
CA ASN A 157 -7.59 -4.44 16.87
C ASN A 157 -7.41 -5.56 15.83
N THR A 158 -7.75 -5.30 14.58
CA THR A 158 -7.79 -6.27 13.50
C THR A 158 -6.89 -5.90 12.32
N GLY A 159 -6.15 -4.79 12.41
CA GLY A 159 -5.23 -4.38 11.35
C GLY A 159 -4.86 -2.91 11.33
N CYS A 160 -4.02 -2.55 10.37
CA CYS A 160 -3.60 -1.18 10.10
C CYS A 160 -3.81 -0.83 8.63
N GLY A 161 -4.01 0.46 8.34
CA GLY A 161 -4.17 0.96 6.98
C GLY A 161 -3.67 2.39 6.81
N ALA A 162 -3.53 2.78 5.57
CA ALA A 162 -3.13 4.12 5.14
C ALA A 162 -4.09 4.64 4.09
N THR A 163 -4.56 5.88 4.27
CA THR A 163 -5.26 6.68 3.27
C THR A 163 -4.29 7.69 2.69
N PHE A 164 -4.20 7.78 1.38
CA PHE A 164 -3.22 8.63 0.69
C PHE A 164 -3.79 9.13 -0.64
N LYS A 165 -3.33 10.31 -1.06
CA LYS A 165 -3.70 10.85 -2.36
C LYS A 165 -2.76 10.30 -3.44
N LEU A 166 -3.33 9.86 -4.58
CA LEU A 166 -2.53 9.47 -5.74
C LEU A 166 -1.84 10.70 -6.36
N PRO A 167 -0.60 10.56 -6.87
CA PRO A 167 0.14 11.66 -7.48
C PRO A 167 -0.50 12.08 -8.80
N GLU A 168 -0.46 13.38 -9.05
CA GLU A 168 -0.96 14.00 -10.28
C GLU A 168 0.06 13.84 -11.43
N GLY A 169 -0.37 14.15 -12.64
CA GLY A 169 0.48 14.20 -13.82
C GLY A 169 0.45 12.94 -14.69
N ASN A 170 1.26 12.96 -15.75
CA ASN A 170 1.38 11.85 -16.71
C ASN A 170 2.42 10.87 -16.20
N LEU A 171 1.98 9.81 -15.51
CA LEU A 171 2.84 8.82 -14.86
C LEU A 171 3.07 7.61 -15.76
N SER A 172 4.27 7.03 -15.67
CA SER A 172 4.64 5.75 -16.30
C SER A 172 4.77 4.60 -15.33
N VAL A 173 5.02 4.91 -14.05
CA VAL A 173 5.13 3.92 -12.96
C VAL A 173 4.36 4.43 -11.77
N LEU A 174 3.65 3.54 -11.09
CA LEU A 174 2.98 3.84 -9.82
C LEU A 174 2.95 2.59 -8.95
N LYS A 175 3.54 2.70 -7.76
CA LYS A 175 3.65 1.61 -6.79
C LYS A 175 3.44 2.16 -5.39
N GLN A 176 2.63 1.47 -4.60
CA GLN A 176 2.41 1.75 -3.18
C GLN A 176 2.97 0.62 -2.34
N THR A 177 3.64 0.96 -1.25
CA THR A 177 4.13 0.01 -0.24
C THR A 177 3.61 0.42 1.12
N PHE A 178 3.00 -0.51 1.82
CA PHE A 178 2.51 -0.34 3.19
C PHE A 178 2.98 -1.49 4.05
N TYR A 179 3.46 -1.20 5.27
CA TYR A 179 3.81 -2.24 6.22
C TYR A 179 3.70 -1.75 7.66
N TYR A 180 3.61 -2.71 8.58
CA TYR A 180 3.71 -2.52 10.02
C TYR A 180 4.19 -3.80 10.70
N TYR A 181 4.56 -3.70 11.97
CA TYR A 181 5.01 -4.83 12.76
C TYR A 181 3.92 -5.30 13.72
N VAL A 182 3.83 -6.63 13.87
CA VAL A 182 2.93 -7.29 14.82
C VAL A 182 3.72 -8.02 15.89
N ALA A 183 3.13 -8.09 17.09
CA ALA A 183 3.59 -8.90 18.20
C ALA A 183 2.49 -9.90 18.59
N LYS A 184 2.85 -10.91 19.40
CA LYS A 184 1.87 -11.81 19.98
C LYS A 184 0.81 -11.05 20.78
N ASN A 185 -0.44 -11.47 20.65
CA ASN A 185 -1.56 -11.03 21.49
C ASN A 185 -2.01 -12.14 22.45
N THR A 186 -1.17 -13.15 22.67
CA THR A 186 -1.42 -14.31 23.53
C THR A 186 -0.12 -14.77 24.16
N THR A 187 -0.21 -15.45 25.32
CA THR A 187 0.91 -16.14 25.95
C THR A 187 1.14 -17.54 25.37
N ALA A 188 0.14 -18.08 24.66
CA ALA A 188 0.26 -19.37 23.99
C ALA A 188 1.17 -19.31 22.77
N THR A 189 1.69 -20.46 22.38
CA THR A 189 2.41 -20.62 21.11
C THR A 189 1.45 -20.34 19.95
N ILE A 190 1.85 -19.47 19.05
CA ILE A 190 1.13 -19.22 17.80
C ILE A 190 1.64 -20.22 16.76
N THR A 191 0.74 -21.09 16.27
CA THR A 191 1.06 -22.07 15.22
C THR A 191 0.58 -21.65 13.84
N TYR A 192 -0.23 -20.60 13.76
CA TYR A 192 -0.78 -20.07 12.51
C TYR A 192 -1.04 -18.55 12.63
N GLN A 193 -0.68 -17.81 11.60
CA GLN A 193 -1.03 -16.41 11.43
C GLN A 193 -1.30 -16.10 9.96
N ALA A 194 -2.03 -15.01 9.69
CA ALA A 194 -2.33 -14.56 8.34
C ALA A 194 -2.34 -13.04 8.26
N ALA A 195 -1.83 -12.52 7.14
CA ALA A 195 -1.89 -11.12 6.75
C ALA A 195 -2.86 -10.98 5.56
N TYR A 196 -3.88 -10.15 5.72
CA TYR A 196 -4.92 -9.89 4.72
C TYR A 196 -4.65 -8.54 4.07
N GLY A 197 -3.77 -8.50 3.06
CA GLY A 197 -3.49 -7.29 2.30
C GLY A 197 -4.66 -6.93 1.40
N ASP A 198 -5.08 -5.66 1.45
CA ASP A 198 -6.22 -5.18 0.69
C ASP A 198 -5.98 -3.76 0.17
N TYR A 199 -6.70 -3.40 -0.89
CA TYR A 199 -6.59 -2.12 -1.53
C TYR A 199 -7.92 -1.66 -2.11
N SER A 200 -8.21 -0.38 -1.96
CA SER A 200 -9.41 0.24 -2.52
C SER A 200 -9.04 1.51 -3.27
N HIS A 201 -9.38 1.55 -4.55
CA HIS A 201 -9.15 2.70 -5.43
C HIS A 201 -10.39 3.58 -5.50
N ALA A 202 -10.22 4.89 -5.32
CA ALA A 202 -11.31 5.84 -5.50
C ALA A 202 -11.67 5.98 -6.98
N THR A 203 -12.92 5.70 -7.33
CA THR A 203 -13.46 5.78 -8.70
C THR A 203 -14.00 7.16 -9.04
N SER A 204 -14.03 8.07 -8.05
CA SER A 204 -14.41 9.48 -8.18
C SER A 204 -13.58 10.34 -7.23
N ASN A 205 -13.75 11.66 -7.33
CA ASN A 205 -13.10 12.57 -6.37
C ASN A 205 -13.73 12.44 -4.99
N VAL A 206 -12.93 12.01 -4.02
CA VAL A 206 -13.30 11.90 -2.60
C VAL A 206 -12.40 12.79 -1.76
N THR A 207 -12.92 13.23 -0.61
CA THR A 207 -12.14 13.99 0.37
C THR A 207 -11.27 13.06 1.22
N SER A 208 -10.26 13.59 1.89
CA SER A 208 -9.43 12.81 2.81
C SER A 208 -10.25 12.20 3.95
N SER A 209 -11.28 12.89 4.45
CA SER A 209 -12.17 12.38 5.49
C SER A 209 -13.04 11.22 5.02
N GLN A 210 -13.52 11.25 3.77
CA GLN A 210 -14.19 10.10 3.15
C GLN A 210 -13.24 8.92 3.01
N GLY A 211 -12.00 9.16 2.54
CA GLY A 211 -10.97 8.13 2.44
C GLY A 211 -10.58 7.49 3.78
N GLN A 212 -10.81 8.16 4.90
CA GLN A 212 -10.54 7.65 6.25
C GLN A 212 -11.75 6.95 6.90
N ASN A 213 -12.91 6.95 6.24
CA ASN A 213 -14.15 6.40 6.79
C ASN A 213 -14.32 4.91 6.50
N TYR A 214 -13.41 4.08 6.99
CA TYR A 214 -13.41 2.63 6.83
C TYR A 214 -13.04 1.91 8.12
N THR A 215 -13.30 0.60 8.17
CA THR A 215 -12.78 -0.36 9.15
C THR A 215 -11.90 -1.40 8.45
N ILE A 216 -11.08 -2.11 9.23
CA ILE A 216 -10.16 -3.13 8.71
C ILE A 216 -10.45 -4.45 9.43
N GLY A 217 -10.55 -5.52 8.68
CA GLY A 217 -10.75 -6.86 9.21
C GLY A 217 -10.15 -7.94 8.30
N THR A 218 -10.40 -9.18 8.64
CA THR A 218 -10.01 -10.33 7.80
C THR A 218 -10.77 -10.40 6.47
N SER A 219 -11.88 -9.65 6.35
CA SER A 219 -12.59 -9.45 5.07
C SER A 219 -12.03 -8.30 4.23
N GLY A 220 -10.95 -7.65 4.70
CA GLY A 220 -10.36 -6.50 4.05
C GLY A 220 -10.87 -5.16 4.55
N ILE A 221 -10.84 -4.15 3.66
CA ILE A 221 -11.31 -2.79 3.89
C ILE A 221 -12.84 -2.75 3.77
N VAL A 222 -13.52 -2.23 4.79
CA VAL A 222 -14.97 -2.03 4.78
C VAL A 222 -15.27 -0.56 5.04
N PHE A 223 -15.79 0.15 4.05
CA PHE A 223 -16.19 1.54 4.20
C PHE A 223 -17.52 1.68 4.95
N ASN A 224 -17.64 2.72 5.75
CA ASN A 224 -18.85 3.00 6.51
C ASN A 224 -19.86 3.81 5.67
N GLY A 225 -21.14 3.45 5.77
CA GLY A 225 -22.23 4.13 5.09
C GLY A 225 -22.10 4.07 3.56
N THR A 226 -22.37 5.19 2.90
CA THR A 226 -22.36 5.31 1.43
C THR A 226 -20.95 5.53 0.85
N THR A 227 -19.91 5.65 1.68
CA THR A 227 -18.54 5.92 1.22
C THR A 227 -18.02 4.82 0.30
N GLY A 228 -18.39 3.57 0.55
CA GLY A 228 -18.01 2.43 -0.29
C GLY A 228 -18.44 2.54 -1.76
N ASN A 229 -19.48 3.32 -2.06
CA ASN A 229 -19.95 3.52 -3.43
C ASN A 229 -18.96 4.29 -4.33
N TYR A 230 -17.95 4.91 -3.72
CA TYR A 230 -16.91 5.69 -4.42
C TYR A 230 -15.62 4.90 -4.60
N TYR A 231 -15.60 3.62 -4.22
CA TYR A 231 -14.39 2.80 -4.24
C TYR A 231 -14.56 1.50 -5.00
N ASP A 232 -13.54 1.20 -5.81
CA ASP A 232 -13.30 -0.11 -6.40
C ASP A 232 -12.54 -0.97 -5.38
N ASN A 233 -13.26 -1.88 -4.72
CA ASN A 233 -12.71 -2.79 -3.73
C ASN A 233 -12.27 -4.10 -4.38
N ILE A 234 -11.08 -4.57 -4.05
CA ILE A 234 -10.58 -5.88 -4.47
C ILE A 234 -10.74 -6.91 -3.35
N SER A 235 -10.69 -8.19 -3.68
CA SER A 235 -10.61 -9.24 -2.68
C SER A 235 -9.22 -9.28 -2.03
N PRO A 236 -9.08 -9.48 -0.70
CA PRO A 236 -7.78 -9.49 -0.06
C PRO A 236 -6.82 -10.55 -0.61
N ALA A 237 -5.54 -10.20 -0.73
CA ALA A 237 -4.46 -11.14 -0.93
C ALA A 237 -3.99 -11.65 0.44
N VAL A 238 -4.16 -12.95 0.72
CA VAL A 238 -3.98 -13.51 2.06
C VAL A 238 -2.70 -14.33 2.15
N ALA A 239 -1.63 -13.77 2.70
CA ALA A 239 -0.42 -14.50 3.05
C ALA A 239 -0.65 -15.28 4.36
N LYS A 240 -0.25 -16.55 4.38
CA LYS A 240 -0.47 -17.47 5.50
C LYS A 240 0.86 -18.04 5.97
N TRP A 241 1.08 -18.03 7.26
CA TRP A 241 2.24 -18.63 7.88
C TRP A 241 1.82 -19.70 8.88
N SER A 242 2.55 -20.83 8.88
CA SER A 242 2.41 -21.90 9.85
C SER A 242 3.77 -22.26 10.40
N GLY A 243 3.88 -22.38 11.73
CA GLY A 243 5.16 -22.65 12.40
C GLY A 243 4.99 -22.68 13.91
N SER A 244 5.98 -22.21 14.62
CA SER A 244 5.94 -22.06 16.08
C SER A 244 6.55 -20.71 16.46
N TRP A 245 5.73 -19.84 17.02
CA TRP A 245 6.14 -18.50 17.48
C TRP A 245 5.71 -18.24 18.91
#